data_220f267b8b4db8112155a8da1abb1b42
#
_entry.id   220f267b8b4db8112155a8da1abb1b42
#
_cell.length_a   1.000
_cell.length_b   1.000
_cell.length_c   1.000
_cell.angle_alpha   90.00
_cell.angle_beta   90.00
_cell.angle_gamma   90.00
#
_symmetry.space_group_name_H-M   'P 1'
#
loop_
_entity.id
_entity.type
_entity.pdbx_description
1 polymer ?
#
loop_
_entity_poly.entity_id
_entity_poly.type
_entity_poly.pdbx_seq_one_letter_code
_entity_poly.pdbx_strand_id
1 'polypeptide(L)'
;MRTAVVYYSMSGNTAETAKKIAGGTGADLIEVKPVKAYPDKGVRKFLWGGKSAVMAETPALQPYDFRAEDYDRIIIGFPVWASNMAPPVRTFVKENMASLQGRHIAAFACQSGNGAEKAFRKLAECLGRESLDATLILIDPKDRPKAENERRLQDFLRRL
;
A
#
# COMPACT_ATOMS: atom_id res chain seq x y z
N MET A 1 -19.52 -8.36 2.75
CA MET A 1 -18.60 -7.71 1.82
C MET A 1 -17.25 -8.40 1.88
N ARG A 2 -16.82 -8.97 0.77
CA ARG A 2 -15.53 -9.66 0.71
C ARG A 2 -14.41 -8.67 0.45
N THR A 3 -13.36 -8.70 1.25
CA THR A 3 -12.26 -7.72 1.23
C THR A 3 -10.91 -8.40 1.02
N ALA A 4 -10.06 -7.82 0.19
CA ALA A 4 -8.66 -8.18 0.06
C ALA A 4 -7.78 -7.04 0.58
N VAL A 5 -6.67 -7.39 1.24
CA VAL A 5 -5.58 -6.47 1.57
C VAL A 5 -4.39 -6.86 0.71
N VAL A 6 -4.06 -6.01 -0.26
CA VAL A 6 -2.93 -6.20 -1.17
C VAL A 6 -1.84 -5.23 -0.75
N TYR A 7 -0.64 -5.73 -0.48
CA TYR A 7 0.42 -4.88 0.07
C TYR A 7 1.81 -5.32 -0.36
N TYR A 8 2.72 -4.36 -0.32
CA TYR A 8 4.17 -4.58 -0.36
C TYR A 8 4.78 -4.09 0.95
N SER A 9 5.69 -4.86 1.53
CA SER A 9 6.39 -4.48 2.76
C SER A 9 7.87 -4.77 2.63
N MET A 10 8.70 -3.83 3.03
CA MET A 10 10.14 -4.01 3.03
C MET A 10 10.69 -4.26 4.43
N SER A 11 10.40 -3.37 5.37
CA SER A 11 10.92 -3.43 6.75
C SER A 11 9.97 -4.09 7.75
N GLY A 12 8.76 -4.44 7.32
CA GLY A 12 7.74 -5.09 8.13
C GLY A 12 6.65 -4.17 8.68
N ASN A 13 6.79 -2.85 8.61
CA ASN A 13 5.75 -1.91 9.06
C ASN A 13 4.44 -2.11 8.32
N THR A 14 4.50 -2.18 6.99
CA THR A 14 3.31 -2.38 6.15
C THR A 14 2.71 -3.78 6.35
N ALA A 15 3.53 -4.81 6.46
CA ALA A 15 3.07 -6.18 6.68
C ALA A 15 2.32 -6.32 8.02
N GLU A 16 2.84 -5.74 9.09
CA GLU A 16 2.17 -5.78 10.39
C GLU A 16 0.83 -5.05 10.36
N THR A 17 0.79 -3.89 9.73
CA THR A 17 -0.46 -3.13 9.55
C THR A 17 -1.47 -3.91 8.71
N ALA A 18 -1.03 -4.54 7.62
CA ALA A 18 -1.88 -5.38 6.78
C ALA A 18 -2.55 -6.51 7.59
N LYS A 19 -1.79 -7.18 8.45
CA LYS A 19 -2.31 -8.24 9.34
C LYS A 19 -3.36 -7.72 10.30
N LYS A 20 -3.14 -6.55 10.90
CA LYS A 20 -4.10 -5.92 11.80
C LYS A 20 -5.40 -5.57 11.08
N ILE A 21 -5.30 -5.00 9.88
CA ILE A 21 -6.47 -4.68 9.05
C ILE A 21 -7.23 -5.96 8.68
N ALA A 22 -6.52 -6.98 8.25
CA ALA A 22 -7.14 -8.27 7.92
C ALA A 22 -7.84 -8.89 9.13
N GLY A 23 -7.24 -8.83 10.31
CA GLY A 23 -7.85 -9.29 11.55
C GLY A 23 -9.14 -8.54 11.91
N GLY A 24 -9.20 -7.24 11.64
CA GLY A 24 -10.36 -6.41 11.91
C GLY A 24 -11.47 -6.49 10.85
N THR A 25 -11.17 -6.98 9.66
CA THR A 25 -12.11 -7.01 8.52
C THR A 25 -12.45 -8.41 8.03
N GLY A 26 -11.69 -9.42 8.42
CA GLY A 26 -11.77 -10.76 7.83
C GLY A 26 -11.22 -10.84 6.40
N ALA A 27 -10.38 -9.89 6.00
CA ALA A 27 -9.87 -9.79 4.64
C ALA A 27 -8.83 -10.88 4.34
N ASP A 28 -8.75 -11.26 3.07
CA ASP A 28 -7.65 -12.08 2.55
C ASP A 28 -6.39 -11.21 2.41
N LEU A 29 -5.24 -11.74 2.81
CA LEU A 29 -3.95 -11.08 2.70
C LEU A 29 -3.24 -11.52 1.41
N ILE A 30 -2.81 -10.54 0.61
CA ILE A 30 -2.08 -10.78 -0.63
C ILE A 30 -0.84 -9.90 -0.63
N GLU A 31 0.31 -10.52 -0.43
CA GLU A 31 1.60 -9.82 -0.49
C GLU A 31 2.14 -9.85 -1.91
N VAL A 32 2.46 -8.68 -2.46
CA VAL A 32 3.15 -8.59 -3.75
C VAL A 32 4.65 -8.38 -3.51
N LYS A 33 5.47 -9.13 -4.22
CA LYS A 33 6.92 -9.10 -4.09
C LYS A 33 7.56 -8.90 -5.45
N PRO A 34 8.55 -8.00 -5.57
CA PRO A 34 9.31 -7.90 -6.81
C PRO A 34 10.16 -9.16 -7.03
N VAL A 35 10.37 -9.53 -8.29
CA VAL A 35 11.28 -10.63 -8.64
C VAL A 35 12.68 -10.33 -8.13
N LYS A 36 13.14 -9.09 -8.30
CA LYS A 36 14.39 -8.58 -7.74
C LYS A 36 14.10 -7.84 -6.43
N ALA A 37 14.49 -8.42 -5.30
CA ALA A 37 14.37 -7.75 -4.01
C ALA A 37 15.21 -6.47 -3.96
N TYR A 38 14.67 -5.44 -3.29
CA TYR A 38 15.42 -4.22 -3.02
C TYR A 38 16.38 -4.44 -1.85
N PRO A 39 17.68 -4.12 -1.99
CA PRO A 39 18.59 -4.19 -0.86
C PRO A 39 18.28 -3.06 0.13
N ASP A 40 18.25 -3.38 1.43
CA ASP A 40 17.94 -2.41 2.51
C ASP A 40 18.77 -1.13 2.41
N LYS A 41 20.06 -1.27 2.15
CA LYS A 41 20.99 -0.14 1.98
C LYS A 41 20.70 0.66 0.69
N GLY A 42 20.19 0.01 -0.33
CA GLY A 42 19.82 0.64 -1.60
C GLY A 42 18.60 1.53 -1.49
N VAL A 43 17.61 1.11 -0.71
CA VAL A 43 16.39 1.90 -0.49
C VAL A 43 16.69 3.21 0.21
N ARG A 44 17.57 3.22 1.20
CA ARG A 44 18.02 4.46 1.83
C ARG A 44 18.66 5.41 0.83
N LYS A 45 19.46 4.90 -0.11
CA LYS A 45 20.04 5.69 -1.19
C LYS A 45 18.96 6.26 -2.13
N PHE A 46 17.93 5.49 -2.44
CA PHE A 46 16.82 5.95 -3.27
C PHE A 46 15.99 7.04 -2.57
N LEU A 47 15.71 6.88 -1.28
CA LEU A 47 14.99 7.88 -0.48
C LEU A 47 15.74 9.22 -0.43
N TRP A 48 17.06 9.19 -0.34
CA TRP A 48 17.91 10.38 -0.25
C TRP A 48 18.35 10.91 -1.62
N GLY A 49 18.50 10.03 -2.62
CA GLY A 49 18.96 10.41 -3.95
C GLY A 49 17.92 11.05 -4.87
N GLY A 50 16.65 11.14 -4.43
CA GLY A 50 15.58 11.80 -5.20
C GLY A 50 15.36 11.24 -6.60
N LYS A 51 15.69 9.97 -6.85
CA LYS A 51 15.54 9.36 -8.18
C LYS A 51 14.06 9.08 -8.46
N SER A 52 13.34 10.12 -8.86
CA SER A 52 11.94 10.05 -9.28
C SER A 52 11.69 8.98 -10.36
N ALA A 53 12.70 8.68 -11.18
CA ALA A 53 12.63 7.64 -12.20
C ALA A 53 12.37 6.25 -11.59
N VAL A 54 13.02 5.92 -10.47
CA VAL A 54 12.83 4.63 -9.77
C VAL A 54 11.42 4.51 -9.23
N MET A 55 10.85 5.62 -8.72
CA MET A 55 9.49 5.62 -8.17
C MET A 55 8.39 5.46 -9.23
N ALA A 56 8.70 5.71 -10.49
CA ALA A 56 7.78 5.51 -11.61
C ALA A 56 7.96 4.13 -12.26
N GLU A 57 8.93 3.33 -11.83
CA GLU A 57 9.17 2.00 -12.38
C GLU A 57 8.06 1.01 -12.01
N THR A 58 7.90 0.01 -12.87
CA THR A 58 6.98 -1.10 -12.67
C THR A 58 7.78 -2.39 -12.72
N PRO A 59 8.47 -2.75 -11.61
CA PRO A 59 9.27 -3.96 -11.56
C PRO A 59 8.40 -5.20 -11.73
N ALA A 60 8.94 -6.24 -12.36
CA ALA A 60 8.25 -7.53 -12.45
C ALA A 60 8.00 -8.09 -11.05
N LEU A 61 6.79 -8.62 -10.84
CA LEU A 61 6.39 -9.25 -9.58
C LEU A 61 6.52 -10.77 -9.64
N GLN A 62 6.83 -11.37 -8.49
CA GLN A 62 6.66 -12.80 -8.30
C GLN A 62 5.17 -13.15 -8.48
N PRO A 63 4.85 -14.39 -8.90
CA PRO A 63 3.46 -14.80 -9.02
C PRO A 63 2.68 -14.56 -7.71
N TYR A 64 1.47 -14.02 -7.84
CA TYR A 64 0.54 -13.82 -6.73
C TYR A 64 -0.87 -14.21 -7.16
N ASP A 65 -1.69 -14.67 -6.20
CA ASP A 65 -3.06 -15.10 -6.46
C ASP A 65 -4.02 -13.98 -6.10
N PHE A 66 -4.53 -13.29 -7.12
CA PHE A 66 -5.50 -12.21 -6.95
C PHE A 66 -6.44 -12.14 -8.15
N ARG A 67 -7.74 -12.13 -7.85
CA ARG A 67 -8.80 -11.87 -8.82
C ARG A 67 -9.74 -10.83 -8.24
N ALA A 68 -9.79 -9.64 -8.85
CA ALA A 68 -10.58 -8.53 -8.34
C ALA A 68 -12.08 -8.87 -8.27
N GLU A 69 -12.58 -9.71 -9.16
CA GLU A 69 -13.98 -10.12 -9.19
C GLU A 69 -14.42 -10.91 -7.94
N ASP A 70 -13.46 -11.47 -7.18
CA ASP A 70 -13.76 -12.16 -5.94
C ASP A 70 -14.00 -11.20 -4.76
N TYR A 71 -13.76 -9.91 -4.94
CA TYR A 71 -13.78 -8.92 -3.86
C TYR A 71 -14.67 -7.71 -4.18
N ASP A 72 -15.37 -7.25 -3.15
CA ASP A 72 -16.14 -6.00 -3.20
C ASP A 72 -15.26 -4.79 -2.87
N ARG A 73 -14.28 -5.01 -1.97
CA ARG A 73 -13.35 -3.98 -1.50
C ARG A 73 -11.92 -4.47 -1.60
N ILE A 74 -11.03 -3.58 -2.03
CA ILE A 74 -9.59 -3.84 -2.08
C ILE A 74 -8.90 -2.73 -1.29
N ILE A 75 -8.07 -3.14 -0.32
CA ILE A 75 -7.27 -2.22 0.50
C ILE A 75 -5.83 -2.37 0.06
N ILE A 76 -5.23 -1.30 -0.42
CA ILE A 76 -3.86 -1.29 -0.96
C ILE A 76 -2.92 -0.69 0.07
N GLY A 77 -1.87 -1.42 0.45
CA GLY A 77 -0.91 -1.00 1.46
C GLY A 77 0.52 -0.92 0.95
N PHE A 78 1.24 0.14 1.37
CA PHE A 78 2.61 0.37 0.91
C PHE A 78 3.42 1.25 1.86
N PRO A 79 4.76 1.10 1.87
CA PRO A 79 5.62 2.11 2.45
C PRO A 79 5.71 3.32 1.50
N VAL A 80 5.81 4.52 2.07
CA VAL A 80 5.99 5.75 1.30
C VAL A 80 7.46 5.93 0.96
N TRP A 81 7.77 5.97 -0.33
CA TRP A 81 9.10 6.23 -0.83
C TRP A 81 9.07 7.49 -1.72
N ALA A 82 9.81 8.54 -1.32
CA ALA A 82 9.87 9.80 -2.06
C ALA A 82 8.47 10.35 -2.42
N SER A 83 7.57 10.37 -1.44
CA SER A 83 6.18 10.84 -1.61
C SER A 83 5.39 10.05 -2.65
N ASN A 84 5.72 8.78 -2.83
CA ASN A 84 5.07 7.89 -3.79
C ASN A 84 4.83 6.51 -3.16
N MET A 85 3.93 5.74 -3.77
CA MET A 85 3.80 4.33 -3.44
C MET A 85 5.06 3.58 -3.88
N ALA A 86 5.45 2.56 -3.12
CA ALA A 86 6.55 1.69 -3.50
C ALA A 86 6.28 1.06 -4.88
N PRO A 87 7.30 0.94 -5.75
CA PRO A 87 7.11 0.49 -7.14
C PRO A 87 6.38 -0.85 -7.33
N PRO A 88 6.53 -1.87 -6.47
CA PRO A 88 5.75 -3.10 -6.63
C PRO A 88 4.23 -2.88 -6.59
N VAL A 89 3.75 -1.92 -5.82
CA VAL A 89 2.33 -1.58 -5.77
C VAL A 89 1.88 -0.93 -7.08
N ARG A 90 2.72 -0.11 -7.69
CA ARG A 90 2.43 0.45 -9.01
C ARG A 90 2.28 -0.65 -10.06
N THR A 91 3.13 -1.65 -10.03
CA THR A 91 3.04 -2.82 -10.92
C THR A 91 1.70 -3.54 -10.73
N PHE A 92 1.33 -3.82 -9.50
CA PHE A 92 0.06 -4.46 -9.18
C PHE A 92 -1.14 -3.68 -9.73
N VAL A 93 -1.15 -2.36 -9.53
CA VAL A 93 -2.22 -1.50 -10.06
C VAL A 93 -2.29 -1.56 -11.58
N LYS A 94 -1.15 -1.47 -12.25
CA LYS A 94 -1.11 -1.54 -13.72
C LYS A 94 -1.58 -2.88 -14.27
N GLU A 95 -1.15 -3.98 -13.66
CA GLU A 95 -1.53 -5.33 -14.10
C GLU A 95 -3.03 -5.60 -13.93
N ASN A 96 -3.66 -4.95 -12.96
CA ASN A 96 -5.07 -5.20 -12.60
C ASN A 96 -6.00 -4.01 -12.90
N MET A 97 -5.53 -3.00 -13.62
CA MET A 97 -6.23 -1.74 -13.83
C MET A 97 -7.70 -1.92 -14.24
N ALA A 98 -7.95 -2.73 -15.25
CA ALA A 98 -9.30 -2.93 -15.77
C ALA A 98 -10.22 -3.59 -14.73
N SER A 99 -9.71 -4.58 -14.00
CA SER A 99 -10.51 -5.34 -13.02
C SER A 99 -10.73 -4.59 -11.70
N LEU A 100 -9.89 -3.56 -11.43
CA LEU A 100 -10.04 -2.71 -10.25
C LEU A 100 -11.13 -1.64 -10.44
N GLN A 101 -11.56 -1.39 -11.66
CA GLN A 101 -12.60 -0.42 -11.93
C GLN A 101 -13.93 -0.87 -11.32
N GLY A 102 -14.66 0.07 -10.72
CA GLY A 102 -15.94 -0.20 -10.08
C GLY A 102 -15.84 -0.86 -8.70
N ARG A 103 -14.64 -1.17 -8.19
CA ARG A 103 -14.45 -1.70 -6.85
C ARG A 103 -14.29 -0.59 -5.83
N HIS A 104 -14.63 -0.88 -4.57
CA HIS A 104 -14.28 0.01 -3.46
C HIS A 104 -12.78 -0.09 -3.20
N ILE A 105 -12.08 1.02 -3.26
CA ILE A 105 -10.63 1.07 -3.05
C ILE A 105 -10.30 1.96 -1.86
N ALA A 106 -9.73 1.37 -0.83
CA ALA A 106 -9.11 2.07 0.29
C ALA A 106 -7.60 1.84 0.26
N ALA A 107 -6.84 2.64 1.00
CA ALA A 107 -5.40 2.46 1.07
C ALA A 107 -4.85 2.82 2.43
N PHE A 108 -3.72 2.19 2.80
CA PHE A 108 -2.94 2.59 3.96
C PHE A 108 -1.47 2.75 3.57
N ALA A 109 -0.82 3.69 4.20
CA ALA A 109 0.59 3.98 3.97
C ALA A 109 1.34 4.09 5.28
N CYS A 110 2.52 3.48 5.32
CA CYS A 110 3.45 3.60 6.44
C CYS A 110 4.59 4.53 6.01
N GLN A 111 4.88 5.53 6.83
CA GLN A 111 5.92 6.52 6.57
C GLN A 111 6.77 6.77 7.81
N SER A 112 8.00 7.22 7.60
CA SER A 112 8.87 7.67 8.70
C SER A 112 8.77 9.17 8.94
N GLY A 113 8.44 9.94 7.91
CA GLY A 113 8.33 11.40 7.94
C GLY A 113 7.03 11.91 7.35
N ASN A 114 7.02 12.14 6.03
CA ASN A 114 5.89 12.71 5.31
C ASN A 114 5.74 12.10 3.92
N GLY A 115 4.77 12.60 3.15
CA GLY A 115 4.58 12.23 1.74
C GLY A 115 3.44 11.26 1.48
N ALA A 116 2.82 10.69 2.51
CA ALA A 116 1.73 9.72 2.34
C ALA A 116 0.53 10.32 1.59
N GLU A 117 0.13 11.55 1.88
CA GLU A 117 -0.99 12.20 1.21
C GLU A 117 -0.74 12.35 -0.29
N LYS A 118 0.47 12.74 -0.66
CA LYS A 118 0.87 12.84 -2.06
C LYS A 118 0.91 11.46 -2.72
N ALA A 119 1.38 10.45 -2.00
CA ALA A 119 1.38 9.06 -2.48
C ALA A 119 -0.05 8.56 -2.76
N PHE A 120 -1.01 8.87 -1.89
CA PHE A 120 -2.42 8.52 -2.13
C PHE A 120 -3.00 9.22 -3.36
N ARG A 121 -2.67 10.49 -3.59
CA ARG A 121 -3.10 11.19 -4.81
C ARG A 121 -2.54 10.51 -6.06
N LYS A 122 -1.27 10.13 -6.04
CA LYS A 122 -0.65 9.41 -7.17
C LYS A 122 -1.29 8.03 -7.39
N LEU A 123 -1.64 7.33 -6.31
CA LEU A 123 -2.35 6.06 -6.42
C LEU A 123 -3.74 6.26 -7.05
N ALA A 124 -4.49 7.26 -6.59
CA ALA A 124 -5.80 7.57 -7.16
C ALA A 124 -5.69 7.92 -8.66
N GLU A 125 -4.69 8.73 -9.03
CA GLU A 125 -4.41 9.05 -10.44
C GLU A 125 -4.11 7.80 -11.27
N CYS A 126 -3.28 6.88 -10.74
CA CYS A 126 -2.99 5.60 -11.40
C CYS A 126 -4.25 4.76 -11.60
N LEU A 127 -5.22 4.86 -10.70
CA LEU A 127 -6.49 4.16 -10.78
C LEU A 127 -7.54 4.89 -11.62
N GLY A 128 -7.21 6.09 -12.13
CA GLY A 128 -8.15 6.92 -12.88
C GLY A 128 -9.29 7.47 -12.02
N ARG A 129 -9.03 7.74 -10.72
CA ARG A 129 -10.01 8.22 -9.75
C ARG A 129 -9.61 9.58 -9.19
N GLU A 130 -10.59 10.35 -8.75
CA GLU A 130 -10.35 11.61 -8.05
C GLU A 130 -9.85 11.38 -6.61
N SER A 131 -10.37 10.34 -5.96
CA SER A 131 -10.03 10.02 -4.57
C SER A 131 -10.19 8.53 -4.27
N LEU A 132 -9.63 8.12 -3.13
CA LEU A 132 -9.83 6.80 -2.55
C LEU A 132 -10.98 6.85 -1.54
N ASP A 133 -11.67 5.73 -1.32
CA ASP A 133 -12.84 5.67 -0.45
C ASP A 133 -12.47 5.91 1.03
N ALA A 134 -11.32 5.43 1.46
CA ALA A 134 -10.76 5.70 2.79
C ALA A 134 -9.24 5.57 2.75
N THR A 135 -8.56 6.34 3.60
CA THR A 135 -7.10 6.31 3.71
C THR A 135 -6.64 6.24 5.16
N LEU A 136 -5.49 5.61 5.38
CA LEU A 136 -4.84 5.50 6.69
C LEU A 136 -3.37 5.82 6.56
N ILE A 137 -2.87 6.73 7.38
CA ILE A 137 -1.44 7.06 7.49
C ILE A 137 -0.94 6.62 8.85
N LEU A 138 0.08 5.76 8.88
CA LEU A 138 0.75 5.36 10.11
C LEU A 138 2.23 5.73 10.03
N ILE A 139 2.79 6.11 11.18
CA ILE A 139 4.19 6.52 11.30
C ILE A 139 4.96 5.43 12.04
N ASP A 140 5.79 4.70 11.31
CA ASP A 140 6.64 3.61 11.81
C ASP A 140 5.93 2.70 12.84
N PRO A 141 4.77 2.11 12.50
CA PRO A 141 3.89 1.50 13.50
C PRO A 141 4.52 0.29 14.21
N LYS A 142 5.41 -0.43 13.54
CA LYS A 142 6.14 -1.56 14.12
C LYS A 142 7.36 -1.10 14.90
N ASP A 143 8.17 -0.20 14.31
CA ASP A 143 9.46 0.20 14.86
C ASP A 143 9.32 1.25 15.98
N ARG A 144 8.27 2.07 15.91
CA ARG A 144 7.96 3.12 16.89
C ARG A 144 6.47 3.10 17.24
N PRO A 145 5.98 2.04 17.91
CA PRO A 145 4.55 1.93 18.23
C PRO A 145 4.09 3.08 19.12
N LYS A 146 2.95 3.66 18.78
CA LYS A 146 2.33 4.77 19.49
C LYS A 146 0.82 4.58 19.55
N ALA A 147 0.20 5.06 20.64
CA ALA A 147 -1.25 5.07 20.79
C ALA A 147 -1.97 5.79 19.64
N GLU A 148 -1.37 6.83 19.08
CA GLU A 148 -1.91 7.55 17.91
C GLU A 148 -2.08 6.65 16.70
N ASN A 149 -1.10 5.80 16.41
CA ASN A 149 -1.19 4.84 15.30
C ASN A 149 -2.38 3.89 15.50
N GLU A 150 -2.58 3.40 16.72
CA GLU A 150 -3.69 2.50 17.01
C GLU A 150 -5.05 3.20 16.87
N ARG A 151 -5.19 4.43 17.36
CA ARG A 151 -6.41 5.23 17.16
C ARG A 151 -6.74 5.43 15.70
N ARG A 152 -5.74 5.79 14.89
CA ARG A 152 -5.90 5.98 13.44
C ARG A 152 -6.35 4.69 12.76
N LEU A 153 -5.77 3.57 13.16
CA LEU A 153 -6.16 2.26 12.65
C LEU A 153 -7.62 1.96 12.98
N GLN A 154 -8.04 2.15 14.24
CA GLN A 154 -9.41 1.91 14.65
C GLN A 154 -10.41 2.83 13.92
N ASP A 155 -10.05 4.10 13.73
CA ASP A 155 -10.86 5.05 12.97
C ASP A 155 -10.99 4.62 11.50
N PHE A 156 -9.92 4.15 10.92
CA PHE A 156 -9.92 3.63 9.54
C PHE A 156 -10.86 2.42 9.42
N LEU A 157 -10.74 1.45 10.33
CA LEU A 157 -11.57 0.25 10.32
C LEU A 157 -13.08 0.59 10.43
N ARG A 158 -13.43 1.64 11.21
CA ARG A 158 -14.82 2.10 11.30
C ARG A 158 -15.36 2.77 10.05
N ARG A 159 -14.46 3.29 9.19
CA ARG A 159 -14.85 3.95 7.95
C ARG A 159 -14.93 3.00 6.75
N LEU A 160 -14.46 1.77 6.91
CA LEU A 160 -14.56 0.74 5.88
C LEU A 160 -15.97 0.14 5.82
#